data_db458d9cf55322d084504542142c32da
#
_entry.id   db458d9cf55322d084504542142c32da
#
_cell.length_a   1.000
_cell.length_b   1.000
_cell.length_c   1.000
_cell.angle_alpha   90.00
_cell.angle_beta   90.00
_cell.angle_gamma   90.00
#
_symmetry.space_group_name_H-M   'P 1'
#
loop_
_entity.id
_entity.type
_entity.pdbx_description
1 polymer ?
#
loop_
_entity_poly.entity_id
_entity_poly.type
_entity_poly.pdbx_seq_one_letter_code
_entity_poly.pdbx_strand_id
1 'polypeptide(L)'
;MAYTIVIASRYLIPLFLYLFLGCSIYALFVGDVRKQSGAAALQMVFLFLMQFTAWLTIVIRTQQSKYLLFYAFLQILTLALPVLAWFIYPGISRIVMNHMCMLFSAGLIVLTRLDLTKAIKQLIIAGASFVVFLIVPWILRKCRFLEKLGWIYAGIGIAALGIVLILGQVTHGSKLSWSIGGITFQPSEFVKLTFVFFLAAVLSEKTGIRQAVAAGIGAAAHVLILVLSKDLGSALILFMVYVFLMTISAHQPLYLAGGLVAGAGASLLAYRMFSHVQVRVQAWRDPWSVIDKQGYQIAQALFAMSRGGLFGLGIGKGTPQDIPYVETDFIFSAVIEELGLLFGIGILLTAAVLFVLMIRLAGGLADGFYRNLVVGFAILYLFQTFLTVGGGSKFIPLTGVTLPLV
;
A
#
# COMPACT_ATOMS: atom_id res chain seq x y z
N MET A 1 -34.70 2.02 15.61
CA MET A 1 -33.46 2.79 15.83
C MET A 1 -32.22 2.06 15.32
N ALA A 2 -31.89 0.83 15.76
CA ALA A 2 -30.69 0.08 15.26
C ALA A 2 -30.69 -0.12 13.75
N TYR A 3 -31.80 -0.49 13.16
CA TYR A 3 -31.94 -0.67 11.71
C TYR A 3 -31.69 0.62 10.91
N THR A 4 -32.18 1.76 11.40
CA THR A 4 -32.00 3.08 10.79
C THR A 4 -30.51 3.49 10.80
N ILE A 5 -29.78 3.23 11.91
CA ILE A 5 -28.35 3.52 12.02
C ILE A 5 -27.56 2.69 11.00
N VAL A 6 -27.87 1.41 10.87
CA VAL A 6 -27.21 0.52 9.91
C VAL A 6 -27.46 0.93 8.45
N ILE A 7 -28.65 1.46 8.13
CA ILE A 7 -28.92 2.00 6.79
C ILE A 7 -28.19 3.32 6.58
N ALA A 8 -28.24 4.22 7.55
CA ALA A 8 -27.59 5.53 7.45
C ALA A 8 -26.07 5.39 7.29
N SER A 9 -25.45 4.41 7.92
CA SER A 9 -24.01 4.17 7.84
C SER A 9 -23.50 3.97 6.39
N ARG A 10 -24.31 3.38 5.50
CA ARG A 10 -23.97 3.21 4.06
C ARG A 10 -23.67 4.53 3.36
N TYR A 11 -24.32 5.61 3.78
CA TYR A 11 -24.19 6.94 3.20
C TYR A 11 -23.22 7.81 4.01
N LEU A 12 -23.22 7.69 5.34
CA LEU A 12 -22.39 8.50 6.21
C LEU A 12 -20.91 8.17 6.11
N ILE A 13 -20.56 6.88 5.98
CA ILE A 13 -19.15 6.45 5.89
C ILE A 13 -18.47 7.03 4.64
N PRO A 14 -18.99 6.87 3.41
CA PRO A 14 -18.39 7.53 2.25
C PRO A 14 -18.50 9.06 2.32
N LEU A 15 -19.56 9.64 2.87
CA LEU A 15 -19.68 11.08 3.06
C LEU A 15 -18.51 11.65 3.87
N PHE A 16 -18.19 11.05 5.02
CA PHE A 16 -17.07 11.50 5.86
C PHE A 16 -15.72 11.34 5.16
N LEU A 17 -15.54 10.31 4.35
CA LEU A 17 -14.34 10.15 3.52
C LEU A 17 -14.23 11.28 2.48
N TYR A 18 -15.32 11.65 1.81
CA TYR A 18 -15.28 12.74 0.83
C TYR A 18 -15.13 14.13 1.48
N LEU A 19 -15.68 14.35 2.66
CA LEU A 19 -15.42 15.56 3.44
C LEU A 19 -13.95 15.65 3.89
N PHE A 20 -13.36 14.53 4.29
CA PHE A 20 -11.92 14.43 4.54
C PHE A 20 -11.11 14.79 3.30
N LEU A 21 -11.45 14.25 2.13
CA LEU A 21 -10.80 14.55 0.85
C LEU A 21 -10.99 16.02 0.46
N GLY A 22 -12.15 16.60 0.69
CA GLY A 22 -12.40 18.04 0.48
C GLY A 22 -11.44 18.91 1.28
N CYS A 23 -11.22 18.58 2.56
CA CYS A 23 -10.19 19.26 3.38
C CYS A 23 -8.77 19.05 2.81
N SER A 24 -8.48 17.88 2.26
CA SER A 24 -7.18 17.58 1.65
C SER A 24 -6.92 18.46 0.42
N ILE A 25 -7.90 18.51 -0.47
CA ILE A 25 -7.83 19.33 -1.70
C ILE A 25 -7.70 20.81 -1.33
N TYR A 26 -8.53 21.30 -0.40
CA TYR A 26 -8.42 22.66 0.10
C TYR A 26 -7.01 22.98 0.60
N ALA A 27 -6.42 22.10 1.41
CA ALA A 27 -5.09 22.29 1.97
C ALA A 27 -3.97 22.27 0.90
N LEU A 28 -4.18 21.58 -0.23
CA LEU A 28 -3.24 21.58 -1.35
C LEU A 28 -3.14 22.95 -2.05
N PHE A 29 -4.23 23.70 -2.10
CA PHE A 29 -4.28 25.00 -2.81
C PHE A 29 -4.07 26.22 -1.92
N VAL A 30 -4.18 26.06 -0.59
CA VAL A 30 -4.01 27.15 0.36
C VAL A 30 -2.55 27.24 0.79
N GLY A 31 -1.95 28.45 0.61
CA GLY A 31 -0.58 28.73 1.05
C GLY A 31 -0.45 29.10 2.55
N ASP A 32 -1.55 29.43 3.22
CA ASP A 32 -1.56 29.85 4.62
C ASP A 32 -1.46 28.64 5.57
N VAL A 33 -0.40 28.59 6.34
CA VAL A 33 -0.10 27.50 7.31
C VAL A 33 -1.22 27.34 8.36
N ARG A 34 -1.83 28.44 8.83
CA ARG A 34 -2.93 28.39 9.81
C ARG A 34 -4.15 27.69 9.21
N LYS A 35 -4.49 28.03 7.96
CA LYS A 35 -5.62 27.40 7.24
C LYS A 35 -5.34 25.94 6.93
N GLN A 36 -4.12 25.57 6.56
CA GLN A 36 -3.71 24.17 6.41
C GLN A 36 -3.83 23.39 7.74
N SER A 37 -3.43 23.98 8.86
CA SER A 37 -3.59 23.36 10.18
C SER A 37 -5.07 23.19 10.56
N GLY A 38 -5.93 24.16 10.23
CA GLY A 38 -7.38 24.03 10.41
C GLY A 38 -7.98 22.92 9.56
N ALA A 39 -7.58 22.80 8.29
CA ALA A 39 -8.01 21.72 7.41
C ALA A 39 -7.54 20.34 7.96
N ALA A 40 -6.33 20.23 8.46
CA ALA A 40 -5.83 19.01 9.09
C ALA A 40 -6.61 18.63 10.36
N ALA A 41 -7.03 19.60 11.17
CA ALA A 41 -7.89 19.35 12.33
C ALA A 41 -9.27 18.83 11.91
N LEU A 42 -9.90 19.42 10.88
CA LEU A 42 -11.17 18.95 10.33
C LEU A 42 -11.05 17.54 9.73
N GLN A 43 -9.93 17.21 9.07
CA GLN A 43 -9.67 15.86 8.62
C GLN A 43 -9.73 14.83 9.75
N MET A 44 -9.14 15.14 10.91
CA MET A 44 -9.21 14.25 12.09
C MET A 44 -10.64 14.07 12.58
N VAL A 45 -11.45 15.13 12.57
CA VAL A 45 -12.88 15.03 12.94
C VAL A 45 -13.62 14.09 11.99
N PHE A 46 -13.44 14.24 10.66
CA PHE A 46 -14.11 13.36 9.69
C PHE A 46 -13.59 11.92 9.75
N LEU A 47 -12.30 11.72 10.02
CA LEU A 47 -11.75 10.40 10.28
C LEU A 47 -12.42 9.72 11.48
N PHE A 48 -12.55 10.43 12.62
CA PHE A 48 -13.18 9.89 13.81
C PHE A 48 -14.68 9.63 13.60
N LEU A 49 -15.39 10.50 12.89
CA LEU A 49 -16.80 10.28 12.55
C LEU A 49 -17.00 9.06 11.66
N MET A 50 -16.11 8.86 10.68
CA MET A 50 -16.12 7.67 9.82
C MET A 50 -15.87 6.40 10.65
N GLN A 51 -14.83 6.39 11.48
CA GLN A 51 -14.52 5.28 12.37
C GLN A 51 -15.69 5.00 13.31
N PHE A 52 -16.20 6.01 14.03
CA PHE A 52 -17.31 5.86 14.95
C PHE A 52 -18.53 5.23 14.29
N THR A 53 -18.90 5.73 13.09
CA THR A 53 -20.06 5.22 12.34
C THR A 53 -19.87 3.76 11.94
N ALA A 54 -18.66 3.38 11.49
CA ALA A 54 -18.34 2.03 11.07
C ALA A 54 -18.37 1.05 12.27
N TRP A 55 -17.68 1.38 13.37
CA TRP A 55 -17.64 0.50 14.55
C TRP A 55 -18.98 0.43 15.28
N LEU A 56 -19.72 1.53 15.37
CA LEU A 56 -21.08 1.50 15.88
C LEU A 56 -21.96 0.52 15.09
N THR A 57 -21.80 0.52 13.77
CA THR A 57 -22.52 -0.42 12.90
C THR A 57 -22.11 -1.87 13.16
N ILE A 58 -20.80 -2.15 13.31
CA ILE A 58 -20.28 -3.50 13.62
C ILE A 58 -20.82 -3.97 14.98
N VAL A 59 -20.76 -3.12 16.02
CA VAL A 59 -21.24 -3.45 17.37
C VAL A 59 -22.74 -3.74 17.37
N ILE A 60 -23.55 -2.88 16.72
CA ILE A 60 -25.00 -3.08 16.61
C ILE A 60 -25.33 -4.41 15.92
N ARG A 61 -24.57 -4.80 14.88
CA ARG A 61 -24.83 -6.02 14.14
C ARG A 61 -24.35 -7.28 14.83
N THR A 62 -23.20 -7.22 15.48
CA THR A 62 -22.59 -8.39 16.14
C THR A 62 -23.10 -8.59 17.57
N GLN A 63 -23.62 -7.53 18.20
CA GLN A 63 -24.05 -7.51 19.61
C GLN A 63 -22.93 -7.94 20.57
N GLN A 64 -21.65 -7.69 20.22
CA GLN A 64 -20.48 -8.12 21.00
C GLN A 64 -19.64 -6.93 21.44
N SER A 65 -19.46 -6.76 22.76
CA SER A 65 -18.70 -5.66 23.35
C SER A 65 -17.20 -5.67 23.03
N LYS A 66 -16.63 -6.81 22.63
CA LYS A 66 -15.22 -6.91 22.22
C LYS A 66 -14.85 -5.97 21.05
N TYR A 67 -15.78 -5.69 20.15
CA TYR A 67 -15.58 -4.74 19.06
C TYR A 67 -15.50 -3.29 19.54
N LEU A 68 -16.18 -2.95 20.64
CA LEU A 68 -16.08 -1.63 21.25
C LEU A 68 -14.70 -1.43 21.89
N LEU A 69 -14.20 -2.46 22.58
CA LEU A 69 -12.86 -2.42 23.17
C LEU A 69 -11.78 -2.27 22.07
N PHE A 70 -11.88 -3.04 20.98
CA PHE A 70 -10.99 -2.90 19.83
C PHE A 70 -11.02 -1.48 19.25
N TYR A 71 -12.22 -0.92 19.09
CA TYR A 71 -12.40 0.46 18.63
C TYR A 71 -11.71 1.48 19.55
N ALA A 72 -11.82 1.32 20.87
CA ALA A 72 -11.15 2.20 21.82
C ALA A 72 -9.61 2.19 21.64
N PHE A 73 -9.01 1.02 21.49
CA PHE A 73 -7.57 0.91 21.21
C PHE A 73 -7.18 1.55 19.87
N LEU A 74 -8.00 1.36 18.83
CA LEU A 74 -7.76 2.01 17.54
C LEU A 74 -7.83 3.54 17.66
N GLN A 75 -8.81 4.08 18.40
CA GLN A 75 -8.93 5.53 18.63
C GLN A 75 -7.69 6.09 19.34
N ILE A 76 -7.21 5.38 20.36
CA ILE A 76 -5.97 5.76 21.06
C ILE A 76 -4.80 5.80 20.07
N LEU A 77 -4.64 4.76 19.25
CA LEU A 77 -3.53 4.69 18.28
C LEU A 77 -3.62 5.80 17.22
N THR A 78 -4.79 5.99 16.61
CA THR A 78 -4.99 6.99 15.56
C THR A 78 -4.91 8.43 16.05
N LEU A 79 -5.15 8.69 17.35
CA LEU A 79 -4.93 9.98 17.98
C LEU A 79 -3.47 10.15 18.40
N ALA A 80 -2.88 9.13 19.05
CA ALA A 80 -1.52 9.19 19.56
C ALA A 80 -0.49 9.36 18.43
N LEU A 81 -0.69 8.69 17.30
CA LEU A 81 0.26 8.68 16.18
C LEU A 81 0.54 10.10 15.65
N PRO A 82 -0.43 10.91 15.19
CA PRO A 82 -0.15 12.26 14.70
C PRO A 82 0.24 13.24 15.82
N VAL A 83 -0.29 13.08 17.04
CA VAL A 83 0.02 13.98 18.16
C VAL A 83 1.47 13.79 18.65
N LEU A 84 1.89 12.55 18.92
CA LEU A 84 3.26 12.25 19.35
C LEU A 84 4.27 12.55 18.23
N ALA A 85 3.95 12.21 16.99
CA ALA A 85 4.81 12.53 15.85
C ALA A 85 5.02 14.05 15.72
N TRP A 86 3.98 14.86 15.88
CA TRP A 86 4.09 16.30 15.84
C TRP A 86 4.85 16.87 17.03
N PHE A 87 4.67 16.29 18.23
CA PHE A 87 5.39 16.73 19.44
C PHE A 87 6.90 16.46 19.33
N ILE A 88 7.28 15.28 18.81
CA ILE A 88 8.70 14.89 18.66
C ILE A 88 9.33 15.57 17.43
N TYR A 89 8.56 15.73 16.36
CA TYR A 89 8.98 16.30 15.07
C TYR A 89 8.09 17.46 14.65
N PRO A 90 8.29 18.69 15.16
CA PRO A 90 7.39 19.83 14.90
C PRO A 90 7.20 20.20 13.42
N GLY A 91 8.13 19.77 12.54
CA GLY A 91 8.05 19.98 11.08
C GLY A 91 7.29 18.92 10.31
N ILE A 92 6.69 17.91 10.97
CA ILE A 92 6.00 16.83 10.27
C ILE A 92 4.69 17.32 9.62
N SER A 93 4.39 16.82 8.43
CA SER A 93 3.13 17.14 7.75
C SER A 93 1.96 16.41 8.40
N ARG A 94 1.09 17.13 9.11
CA ARG A 94 -0.12 16.59 9.73
C ARG A 94 -1.04 15.97 8.70
N ILE A 95 -1.14 16.57 7.51
CA ILE A 95 -2.01 16.10 6.43
C ILE A 95 -1.58 14.71 5.95
N VAL A 96 -0.26 14.49 5.75
CA VAL A 96 0.29 13.17 5.38
C VAL A 96 -0.05 12.13 6.45
N MET A 97 0.14 12.46 7.72
CA MET A 97 -0.18 11.57 8.84
C MET A 97 -1.68 11.19 8.86
N ASN A 98 -2.55 12.17 8.64
CA ASN A 98 -3.99 11.95 8.59
C ASN A 98 -4.39 11.01 7.44
N HIS A 99 -3.75 11.13 6.26
CA HIS A 99 -3.99 10.22 5.13
C HIS A 99 -3.58 8.78 5.46
N MET A 100 -2.42 8.60 6.11
CA MET A 100 -1.99 7.28 6.57
C MET A 100 -3.00 6.69 7.59
N CYS A 101 -3.47 7.50 8.55
CA CYS A 101 -4.49 7.08 9.51
C CYS A 101 -5.82 6.74 8.83
N MET A 102 -6.23 7.50 7.80
CA MET A 102 -7.47 7.25 7.06
C MET A 102 -7.43 5.92 6.33
N LEU A 103 -6.36 5.66 5.57
CA LEU A 103 -6.18 4.40 4.83
C LEU A 103 -6.09 3.20 5.77
N PHE A 104 -5.30 3.31 6.82
CA PHE A 104 -5.17 2.27 7.84
C PHE A 104 -6.51 1.97 8.54
N SER A 105 -7.30 3.01 8.83
CA SER A 105 -8.62 2.84 9.42
C SER A 105 -9.59 2.15 8.48
N ALA A 106 -9.57 2.49 7.19
CA ALA A 106 -10.41 1.84 6.18
C ALA A 106 -10.09 0.35 6.07
N GLY A 107 -8.80 -0.02 6.06
CA GLY A 107 -8.37 -1.42 6.07
C GLY A 107 -8.81 -2.16 7.32
N LEU A 108 -8.65 -1.55 8.50
CA LEU A 108 -9.07 -2.17 9.76
C LEU A 108 -10.59 -2.32 9.89
N ILE A 109 -11.41 -1.43 9.32
CA ILE A 109 -12.88 -1.60 9.29
C ILE A 109 -13.21 -2.92 8.59
N VAL A 110 -12.67 -3.14 7.40
CA VAL A 110 -12.94 -4.33 6.61
C VAL A 110 -12.32 -5.58 7.27
N LEU A 111 -11.07 -5.50 7.70
CA LEU A 111 -10.39 -6.63 8.34
C LEU A 111 -11.10 -7.05 9.64
N THR A 112 -11.56 -6.09 10.47
CA THR A 112 -12.33 -6.37 11.69
C THR A 112 -13.63 -7.10 11.39
N ARG A 113 -14.26 -6.77 10.26
CA ARG A 113 -15.47 -7.43 9.78
C ARG A 113 -15.19 -8.85 9.29
N LEU A 114 -14.05 -9.08 8.64
CA LEU A 114 -13.64 -10.40 8.12
C LEU A 114 -13.13 -11.31 9.24
N ASP A 115 -12.17 -10.86 10.02
CA ASP A 115 -11.51 -11.62 11.10
C ASP A 115 -10.96 -10.68 12.17
N LEU A 116 -11.62 -10.63 13.32
CA LEU A 116 -11.17 -9.80 14.45
C LEU A 116 -9.78 -10.21 14.96
N THR A 117 -9.42 -11.50 14.91
CA THR A 117 -8.11 -11.95 15.37
C THR A 117 -6.99 -11.39 14.52
N LYS A 118 -7.19 -11.36 13.19
CA LYS A 118 -6.23 -10.74 12.25
C LYS A 118 -6.19 -9.22 12.42
N ALA A 119 -7.35 -8.59 12.65
CA ALA A 119 -7.41 -7.15 12.93
C ALA A 119 -6.64 -6.78 14.21
N ILE A 120 -6.73 -7.58 15.27
CA ILE A 120 -5.95 -7.38 16.51
C ILE A 120 -4.46 -7.53 16.23
N LYS A 121 -4.04 -8.57 15.50
CA LYS A 121 -2.63 -8.73 15.09
C LYS A 121 -2.14 -7.53 14.30
N GLN A 122 -2.93 -7.05 13.33
CA GLN A 122 -2.60 -5.89 12.51
C GLN A 122 -2.46 -4.61 13.36
N LEU A 123 -3.34 -4.41 14.34
CA LEU A 123 -3.27 -3.27 15.25
C LEU A 123 -2.00 -3.31 16.14
N ILE A 124 -1.60 -4.49 16.61
CA ILE A 124 -0.36 -4.67 17.38
C ILE A 124 0.86 -4.38 16.51
N ILE A 125 0.89 -4.90 15.27
CA ILE A 125 1.96 -4.65 14.31
C ILE A 125 2.05 -3.15 14.00
N ALA A 126 0.91 -2.47 13.81
CA ALA A 126 0.87 -1.02 13.59
C ALA A 126 1.43 -0.24 14.78
N GLY A 127 1.10 -0.64 16.02
CA GLY A 127 1.69 -0.05 17.23
C GLY A 127 3.21 -0.22 17.30
N ALA A 128 3.73 -1.42 16.99
CA ALA A 128 5.15 -1.67 16.92
C ALA A 128 5.82 -0.85 15.80
N SER A 129 5.20 -0.80 14.62
CA SER A 129 5.67 0.00 13.48
C SER A 129 5.70 1.49 13.79
N PHE A 130 4.76 1.98 14.61
CA PHE A 130 4.75 3.35 15.08
C PHE A 130 5.97 3.69 15.95
N VAL A 131 6.40 2.78 16.82
CA VAL A 131 7.63 2.96 17.60
C VAL A 131 8.86 3.05 16.67
N VAL A 132 8.94 2.16 15.68
CA VAL A 132 10.00 2.22 14.65
C VAL A 132 9.95 3.53 13.88
N PHE A 133 8.77 3.99 13.49
CA PHE A 133 8.56 5.27 12.80
C PHE A 133 9.10 6.47 13.62
N LEU A 134 8.98 6.46 14.94
CA LEU A 134 9.53 7.53 15.78
C LEU A 134 11.07 7.48 15.89
N ILE A 135 11.67 6.30 15.75
CA ILE A 135 13.12 6.11 15.89
C ILE A 135 13.86 6.40 14.57
N VAL A 136 13.33 5.97 13.44
CA VAL A 136 14.01 6.04 12.13
C VAL A 136 14.41 7.47 11.74
N PRO A 137 13.56 8.51 11.83
CA PRO A 137 13.98 9.87 11.48
C PRO A 137 15.06 10.42 12.39
N TRP A 138 15.09 10.02 13.66
CA TRP A 138 16.15 10.41 14.59
C TRP A 138 17.50 9.79 14.19
N ILE A 139 17.51 8.50 13.81
CA ILE A 139 18.72 7.83 13.30
C ILE A 139 19.21 8.52 12.01
N LEU A 140 18.33 8.75 11.05
CA LEU A 140 18.66 9.38 9.77
C LEU A 140 19.26 10.78 9.95
N ARG A 141 18.72 11.57 10.88
CA ARG A 141 19.27 12.92 11.19
C ARG A 141 20.64 12.87 11.84
N LYS A 142 20.90 11.88 12.69
CA LYS A 142 22.15 11.75 13.45
C LYS A 142 23.26 11.07 12.65
N CYS A 143 22.90 10.15 11.76
CA CYS A 143 23.83 9.27 11.05
C CYS A 143 23.91 9.61 9.55
N ARG A 144 24.50 10.77 9.22
CA ARG A 144 24.64 11.20 7.81
C ARG A 144 25.44 10.25 6.93
N PHE A 145 26.29 9.38 7.52
CA PHE A 145 27.02 8.37 6.74
C PHE A 145 26.09 7.34 6.05
N LEU A 146 24.84 7.20 6.51
CA LEU A 146 23.83 6.32 5.91
C LEU A 146 23.55 6.68 4.45
N GLU A 147 23.70 7.94 4.06
CA GLU A 147 23.55 8.40 2.67
C GLU A 147 24.60 7.77 1.73
N LYS A 148 25.77 7.35 2.28
CA LYS A 148 26.86 6.74 1.51
C LYS A 148 26.82 5.22 1.45
N LEU A 149 25.89 4.59 2.16
CA LEU A 149 25.80 3.12 2.26
C LEU A 149 25.00 2.46 1.14
N GLY A 150 24.81 3.10 0.00
CA GLY A 150 23.96 2.59 -1.10
C GLY A 150 24.24 1.12 -1.44
N TRP A 151 25.50 0.75 -1.66
CA TRP A 151 25.87 -0.63 -1.98
C TRP A 151 25.70 -1.63 -0.83
N ILE A 152 25.75 -1.15 0.43
CA ILE A 152 25.45 -2.00 1.59
C ILE A 152 23.95 -2.31 1.61
N TYR A 153 23.07 -1.32 1.33
CA TYR A 153 21.64 -1.57 1.20
C TYR A 153 21.33 -2.56 0.07
N ALA A 154 21.99 -2.42 -1.09
CA ALA A 154 21.88 -3.38 -2.18
C ALA A 154 22.33 -4.79 -1.74
N GLY A 155 23.47 -4.90 -1.06
CA GLY A 155 24.01 -6.17 -0.56
C GLY A 155 23.06 -6.85 0.43
N ILE A 156 22.48 -6.09 1.37
CA ILE A 156 21.49 -6.59 2.34
C ILE A 156 20.25 -7.11 1.59
N GLY A 157 19.73 -6.34 0.62
CA GLY A 157 18.56 -6.74 -0.17
C GLY A 157 18.82 -8.02 -0.98
N ILE A 158 19.93 -8.08 -1.71
CA ILE A 158 20.33 -9.25 -2.51
C ILE A 158 20.55 -10.48 -1.62
N ALA A 159 21.23 -10.32 -0.47
CA ALA A 159 21.44 -11.40 0.47
C ALA A 159 20.13 -11.93 1.05
N ALA A 160 19.22 -11.04 1.46
CA ALA A 160 17.90 -11.41 1.98
C ALA A 160 17.08 -12.20 0.95
N LEU A 161 17.04 -11.73 -0.32
CA LEU A 161 16.36 -12.45 -1.40
C LEU A 161 17.05 -13.76 -1.74
N GLY A 162 18.39 -13.80 -1.78
CA GLY A 162 19.17 -15.01 -2.06
C GLY A 162 18.94 -16.10 -1.00
N ILE A 163 18.91 -15.72 0.27
CA ILE A 163 18.63 -16.65 1.36
C ILE A 163 17.22 -17.25 1.20
N VAL A 164 16.22 -16.45 0.83
CA VAL A 164 14.85 -16.95 0.61
C VAL A 164 14.76 -17.84 -0.62
N LEU A 165 15.48 -17.51 -1.69
CA LEU A 165 15.53 -18.35 -2.89
C LEU A 165 16.06 -19.76 -2.58
N ILE A 166 17.04 -19.86 -1.66
CA ILE A 166 17.67 -21.13 -1.28
C ILE A 166 16.85 -21.85 -0.21
N LEU A 167 16.51 -21.17 0.88
CA LEU A 167 15.94 -21.75 2.12
C LEU A 167 14.43 -21.51 2.30
N GLY A 168 13.80 -20.71 1.42
CA GLY A 168 12.38 -20.34 1.56
C GLY A 168 11.44 -21.53 1.39
N GLN A 169 10.36 -21.53 2.15
CA GLN A 169 9.27 -22.50 2.01
C GLN A 169 8.46 -22.20 0.75
N VAL A 170 8.05 -23.25 0.05
CA VAL A 170 7.18 -23.13 -1.12
C VAL A 170 5.75 -22.89 -0.64
N THR A 171 5.27 -21.67 -0.77
CA THR A 171 3.90 -21.30 -0.48
C THR A 171 3.20 -20.93 -1.80
N HIS A 172 2.13 -21.63 -2.15
CA HIS A 172 1.38 -21.42 -3.42
C HIS A 172 2.26 -21.48 -4.69
N GLY A 173 3.26 -22.36 -4.69
CA GLY A 173 4.17 -22.57 -5.83
C GLY A 173 5.31 -21.58 -5.98
N SER A 174 5.47 -20.66 -5.02
CA SER A 174 6.55 -19.67 -4.97
C SER A 174 7.30 -19.75 -3.63
N LYS A 175 8.62 -19.51 -3.66
CA LYS A 175 9.45 -19.43 -2.43
C LYS A 175 9.45 -17.96 -1.97
N LEU A 176 8.52 -17.58 -1.11
CA LEU A 176 8.30 -16.17 -0.77
C LEU A 176 8.53 -15.85 0.71
N SER A 177 8.34 -16.82 1.59
CA SER A 177 8.27 -16.52 3.03
C SER A 177 8.91 -17.59 3.91
N TRP A 178 9.21 -17.18 5.14
CA TRP A 178 9.53 -18.08 6.25
C TRP A 178 8.45 -17.98 7.31
N SER A 179 8.08 -19.12 7.88
CA SER A 179 7.22 -19.16 9.05
C SER A 179 8.05 -19.55 10.26
N ILE A 180 8.17 -18.65 11.24
CA ILE A 180 8.85 -18.86 12.50
C ILE A 180 7.84 -18.61 13.62
N GLY A 181 7.52 -19.65 14.41
CA GLY A 181 6.60 -19.49 15.54
C GLY A 181 5.19 -19.01 15.16
N GLY A 182 4.70 -19.33 13.96
CA GLY A 182 3.37 -18.90 13.48
C GLY A 182 3.31 -17.46 12.93
N ILE A 183 4.46 -16.78 12.85
CA ILE A 183 4.60 -15.49 12.18
C ILE A 183 5.24 -15.73 10.81
N THR A 184 4.53 -15.36 9.74
CA THR A 184 5.06 -15.44 8.38
C THR A 184 5.79 -14.15 8.06
N PHE A 185 7.07 -14.25 7.76
CA PHE A 185 7.91 -13.13 7.33
C PHE A 185 8.22 -13.27 5.84
N GLN A 186 7.88 -12.24 5.06
CA GLN A 186 8.16 -12.15 3.63
C GLN A 186 9.29 -11.15 3.40
N PRO A 187 10.53 -11.59 3.14
CA PRO A 187 11.68 -10.70 3.00
C PRO A 187 11.55 -9.70 1.84
N SER A 188 10.82 -10.02 0.76
CA SER A 188 10.62 -9.07 -0.34
C SER A 188 9.95 -7.77 0.11
N GLU A 189 9.12 -7.77 1.16
CA GLU A 189 8.53 -6.55 1.73
C GLU A 189 9.61 -5.65 2.35
N PHE A 190 10.55 -6.24 3.11
CA PHE A 190 11.69 -5.51 3.67
C PHE A 190 12.67 -5.05 2.58
N VAL A 191 12.88 -5.88 1.56
CA VAL A 191 13.80 -5.55 0.45
C VAL A 191 13.30 -4.34 -0.35
N LYS A 192 11.99 -4.15 -0.48
CA LYS A 192 11.44 -2.92 -1.10
C LYS A 192 11.96 -1.65 -0.41
N LEU A 193 12.07 -1.67 0.92
CA LEU A 193 12.61 -0.53 1.68
C LEU A 193 14.10 -0.33 1.41
N THR A 194 14.93 -1.39 1.58
CA THR A 194 16.37 -1.30 1.35
C THR A 194 16.70 -0.95 -0.10
N PHE A 195 15.91 -1.39 -1.05
CA PHE A 195 16.05 -1.05 -2.46
C PHE A 195 15.83 0.45 -2.74
N VAL A 196 14.83 1.06 -2.12
CA VAL A 196 14.61 2.52 -2.24
C VAL A 196 15.79 3.28 -1.61
N PHE A 197 16.30 2.85 -0.44
CA PHE A 197 17.51 3.43 0.16
C PHE A 197 18.73 3.29 -0.74
N PHE A 198 18.92 2.12 -1.36
CA PHE A 198 19.99 1.88 -2.34
C PHE A 198 19.93 2.87 -3.51
N LEU A 199 18.77 2.95 -4.17
CA LEU A 199 18.61 3.85 -5.31
C LEU A 199 18.74 5.31 -4.91
N ALA A 200 18.15 5.71 -3.77
CA ALA A 200 18.25 7.07 -3.26
C ALA A 200 19.71 7.49 -3.02
N ALA A 201 20.53 6.60 -2.47
CA ALA A 201 21.94 6.87 -2.21
C ALA A 201 22.77 6.93 -3.51
N VAL A 202 22.60 5.97 -4.43
CA VAL A 202 23.38 5.92 -5.69
C VAL A 202 23.01 7.05 -6.65
N LEU A 203 21.74 7.50 -6.64
CA LEU A 203 21.22 8.55 -7.52
C LEU A 203 21.15 9.92 -6.84
N SER A 204 21.74 10.12 -5.65
CA SER A 204 21.68 11.36 -4.88
C SER A 204 22.50 12.51 -5.46
N GLU A 205 23.60 12.19 -6.13
CA GLU A 205 24.47 13.15 -6.80
C GLU A 205 24.05 13.37 -8.27
N LYS A 206 24.77 14.23 -9.02
CA LYS A 206 24.53 14.40 -10.47
C LYS A 206 24.58 13.06 -11.16
N THR A 207 23.43 12.57 -11.61
CA THR A 207 23.28 11.25 -12.21
C THR A 207 23.89 11.24 -13.60
N GLY A 208 25.14 10.79 -13.69
CA GLY A 208 25.83 10.51 -14.96
C GLY A 208 25.57 9.06 -15.42
N ILE A 209 26.09 8.72 -16.60
CA ILE A 209 25.91 7.39 -17.19
C ILE A 209 26.47 6.26 -16.28
N ARG A 210 27.54 6.52 -15.54
CA ARG A 210 28.15 5.55 -14.62
C ARG A 210 27.19 5.21 -13.46
N GLN A 211 26.58 6.21 -12.84
CA GLN A 211 25.61 6.02 -11.75
C GLN A 211 24.35 5.33 -12.27
N ALA A 212 23.89 5.69 -13.48
CA ALA A 212 22.77 5.04 -14.15
C ALA A 212 23.00 3.54 -14.36
N VAL A 213 24.16 3.19 -14.92
CA VAL A 213 24.54 1.79 -15.15
C VAL A 213 24.72 1.04 -13.83
N ALA A 214 25.37 1.65 -12.84
CA ALA A 214 25.59 1.05 -11.53
C ALA A 214 24.26 0.76 -10.81
N ALA A 215 23.33 1.73 -10.78
CA ALA A 215 21.99 1.55 -10.25
C ALA A 215 21.21 0.47 -11.02
N GLY A 216 21.35 0.44 -12.36
CA GLY A 216 20.76 -0.57 -13.22
C GLY A 216 21.24 -1.99 -12.94
N ILE A 217 22.54 -2.19 -12.73
CA ILE A 217 23.10 -3.50 -12.35
C ILE A 217 22.53 -3.97 -11.01
N GLY A 218 22.53 -3.09 -9.99
CA GLY A 218 21.97 -3.43 -8.69
C GLY A 218 20.46 -3.72 -8.78
N ALA A 219 19.71 -2.93 -9.53
CA ALA A 219 18.28 -3.16 -9.75
C ALA A 219 18.01 -4.47 -10.48
N ALA A 220 18.77 -4.76 -11.54
CA ALA A 220 18.66 -6.00 -12.31
C ALA A 220 18.95 -7.24 -11.43
N ALA A 221 19.94 -7.17 -10.54
CA ALA A 221 20.23 -8.28 -9.62
C ALA A 221 19.03 -8.58 -8.71
N HIS A 222 18.41 -7.57 -8.09
CA HIS A 222 17.21 -7.76 -7.25
C HIS A 222 16.04 -8.34 -8.05
N VAL A 223 15.77 -7.74 -9.23
CA VAL A 223 14.65 -8.16 -10.10
C VAL A 223 14.86 -9.61 -10.57
N LEU A 224 16.06 -9.99 -10.98
CA LEU A 224 16.37 -11.35 -11.44
C LEU A 224 16.15 -12.39 -10.33
N ILE A 225 16.58 -12.12 -9.08
CA ILE A 225 16.35 -13.04 -7.95
C ILE A 225 14.86 -13.20 -7.69
N LEU A 226 14.07 -12.11 -7.73
CA LEU A 226 12.62 -12.15 -7.55
C LEU A 226 11.94 -12.93 -8.68
N VAL A 227 12.38 -12.77 -9.94
CA VAL A 227 11.89 -13.55 -11.08
C VAL A 227 12.17 -15.05 -10.89
N LEU A 228 13.38 -15.41 -10.46
CA LEU A 228 13.74 -16.79 -10.13
C LEU A 228 12.92 -17.36 -8.97
N SER A 229 12.58 -16.54 -7.99
CA SER A 229 11.68 -16.88 -6.86
C SER A 229 10.21 -16.94 -7.27
N LYS A 230 9.87 -16.62 -8.52
CA LYS A 230 8.50 -16.48 -9.06
C LYS A 230 7.67 -15.38 -8.38
N ASP A 231 8.31 -14.39 -7.74
CA ASP A 231 7.67 -13.19 -7.19
C ASP A 231 7.69 -12.07 -8.24
N LEU A 232 6.87 -12.24 -9.27
CA LEU A 232 6.81 -11.29 -10.37
C LEU A 232 6.15 -9.97 -9.98
N GLY A 233 5.28 -9.98 -8.97
CA GLY A 233 4.65 -8.75 -8.45
C GLY A 233 5.69 -7.82 -7.83
N SER A 234 6.48 -8.32 -6.89
CA SER A 234 7.59 -7.55 -6.29
C SER A 234 8.67 -7.18 -7.31
N ALA A 235 8.99 -8.08 -8.25
CA ALA A 235 9.94 -7.80 -9.34
C ALA A 235 9.49 -6.59 -10.18
N LEU A 236 8.21 -6.55 -10.56
CA LEU A 236 7.64 -5.45 -11.33
C LEU A 236 7.65 -4.14 -10.53
N ILE A 237 7.34 -4.19 -9.24
CA ILE A 237 7.39 -3.00 -8.36
C ILE A 237 8.81 -2.44 -8.32
N LEU A 238 9.82 -3.26 -8.01
CA LEU A 238 11.20 -2.79 -7.95
C LEU A 238 11.69 -2.24 -9.29
N PHE A 239 11.34 -2.92 -10.38
CA PHE A 239 11.66 -2.45 -11.72
C PHE A 239 11.06 -1.07 -12.01
N MET A 240 9.79 -0.85 -11.68
CA MET A 240 9.13 0.44 -11.90
C MET A 240 9.69 1.54 -11.01
N VAL A 241 9.98 1.23 -9.73
CA VAL A 241 10.65 2.18 -8.83
C VAL A 241 12.00 2.62 -9.42
N TYR A 242 12.81 1.67 -9.94
CA TYR A 242 14.07 1.99 -10.60
C TYR A 242 13.86 2.90 -11.82
N VAL A 243 12.97 2.53 -12.74
CA VAL A 243 12.74 3.27 -13.99
C VAL A 243 12.27 4.71 -13.71
N PHE A 244 11.29 4.88 -12.84
CA PHE A 244 10.77 6.22 -12.51
C PHE A 244 11.80 7.05 -11.75
N LEU A 245 12.45 6.48 -10.74
CA LEU A 245 13.42 7.23 -9.94
C LEU A 245 14.64 7.61 -10.78
N MET A 246 15.09 6.71 -11.67
CA MET A 246 16.14 6.98 -12.63
C MET A 246 15.77 8.12 -13.59
N THR A 247 14.56 8.09 -14.14
CA THR A 247 14.05 9.13 -15.03
C THR A 247 14.04 10.51 -14.36
N ILE A 248 13.57 10.56 -13.11
CA ILE A 248 13.49 11.81 -12.33
C ILE A 248 14.88 12.31 -11.96
N SER A 249 15.77 11.43 -11.48
CA SER A 249 17.12 11.81 -11.05
C SER A 249 18.03 12.24 -12.21
N ALA A 250 17.86 11.63 -13.40
CA ALA A 250 18.61 11.99 -14.59
C ALA A 250 18.00 13.14 -15.39
N HIS A 251 16.77 13.56 -15.05
CA HIS A 251 15.99 14.56 -15.80
C HIS A 251 15.84 14.23 -17.31
N GLN A 252 15.77 12.93 -17.65
CA GLN A 252 15.69 12.48 -19.02
C GLN A 252 14.54 11.50 -19.26
N PRO A 253 13.50 11.89 -20.01
CA PRO A 253 12.32 11.04 -20.26
C PRO A 253 12.62 9.79 -21.10
N LEU A 254 13.77 9.76 -21.76
CA LEU A 254 14.20 8.61 -22.56
C LEU A 254 14.39 7.35 -21.69
N TYR A 255 14.81 7.50 -20.42
CA TYR A 255 14.91 6.37 -19.49
C TYR A 255 13.55 5.74 -19.19
N LEU A 256 12.49 6.57 -19.10
CA LEU A 256 11.13 6.06 -18.94
C LEU A 256 10.69 5.28 -20.18
N ALA A 257 10.87 5.86 -21.38
CA ALA A 257 10.50 5.18 -22.63
C ALA A 257 11.25 3.86 -22.81
N GLY A 258 12.58 3.86 -22.60
CA GLY A 258 13.42 2.66 -22.67
C GLY A 258 13.02 1.62 -21.61
N GLY A 259 12.74 2.07 -20.39
CA GLY A 259 12.26 1.20 -19.31
C GLY A 259 10.91 0.56 -19.63
N LEU A 260 9.94 1.31 -20.15
CA LEU A 260 8.65 0.76 -20.54
C LEU A 260 8.76 -0.27 -21.66
N VAL A 261 9.59 0.00 -22.67
CA VAL A 261 9.87 -0.96 -23.76
C VAL A 261 10.55 -2.22 -23.22
N ALA A 262 11.58 -2.07 -22.37
CA ALA A 262 12.25 -3.20 -21.74
C ALA A 262 11.29 -4.01 -20.84
N GLY A 263 10.42 -3.35 -20.07
CA GLY A 263 9.40 -3.98 -19.24
C GLY A 263 8.36 -4.75 -20.05
N ALA A 264 7.91 -4.20 -21.18
CA ALA A 264 7.01 -4.90 -22.10
C ALA A 264 7.70 -6.15 -22.69
N GLY A 265 8.96 -6.05 -23.14
CA GLY A 265 9.74 -7.19 -23.60
C GLY A 265 9.93 -8.26 -22.52
N ALA A 266 10.30 -7.86 -21.31
CA ALA A 266 10.44 -8.77 -20.17
C ALA A 266 9.12 -9.47 -19.81
N SER A 267 7.99 -8.76 -19.88
CA SER A 267 6.65 -9.33 -19.65
C SER A 267 6.28 -10.38 -20.71
N LEU A 268 6.59 -10.13 -21.97
CA LEU A 268 6.38 -11.11 -23.05
C LEU A 268 7.26 -12.34 -22.88
N LEU A 269 8.52 -12.16 -22.48
CA LEU A 269 9.42 -13.27 -22.17
C LEU A 269 8.91 -14.07 -20.97
N ALA A 270 8.51 -13.41 -19.88
CA ALA A 270 7.93 -14.05 -18.71
C ALA A 270 6.67 -14.87 -19.06
N TYR A 271 5.79 -14.34 -19.91
CA TYR A 271 4.62 -15.06 -20.39
C TYR A 271 5.00 -16.34 -21.17
N ARG A 272 6.07 -16.31 -21.98
CA ARG A 272 6.53 -17.50 -22.72
C ARG A 272 7.23 -18.52 -21.85
N MET A 273 7.97 -18.07 -20.83
CA MET A 273 8.84 -18.92 -20.00
C MET A 273 8.13 -19.55 -18.81
N PHE A 274 7.12 -18.88 -18.23
CA PHE A 274 6.55 -19.28 -16.96
C PHE A 274 5.07 -19.67 -17.08
N SER A 275 4.76 -20.94 -16.82
CA SER A 275 3.39 -21.48 -16.85
C SER A 275 2.44 -20.76 -15.89
N HIS A 276 2.90 -20.38 -14.69
CA HIS A 276 2.09 -19.64 -13.73
C HIS A 276 1.69 -18.23 -14.23
N VAL A 277 2.47 -17.61 -15.11
CA VAL A 277 2.13 -16.34 -15.77
C VAL A 277 1.03 -16.58 -16.80
N GLN A 278 1.16 -17.65 -17.60
CA GLN A 278 0.15 -18.04 -18.59
C GLN A 278 -1.21 -18.29 -17.93
N VAL A 279 -1.21 -19.00 -16.80
CA VAL A 279 -2.41 -19.25 -15.99
C VAL A 279 -3.07 -17.95 -15.51
N ARG A 280 -2.27 -17.00 -14.97
CA ARG A 280 -2.79 -15.69 -14.54
C ARG A 280 -3.33 -14.86 -15.70
N VAL A 281 -2.66 -14.86 -16.85
CA VAL A 281 -3.11 -14.17 -18.06
C VAL A 281 -4.39 -14.81 -18.62
N GLN A 282 -4.51 -16.13 -18.59
CA GLN A 282 -5.74 -16.84 -18.99
C GLN A 282 -6.91 -16.45 -18.08
N ALA A 283 -6.74 -16.53 -16.77
CA ALA A 283 -7.75 -16.14 -15.80
C ALA A 283 -8.14 -14.66 -15.89
N TRP A 284 -7.20 -13.78 -16.25
CA TRP A 284 -7.46 -12.37 -16.51
C TRP A 284 -8.24 -12.14 -17.81
N ARG A 285 -7.88 -12.83 -18.90
CA ARG A 285 -8.56 -12.67 -20.20
C ARG A 285 -10.00 -13.17 -20.14
N ASP A 286 -10.17 -14.40 -19.71
CA ASP A 286 -11.47 -15.06 -19.63
C ASP A 286 -11.58 -15.89 -18.33
N PRO A 287 -11.97 -15.26 -17.21
CA PRO A 287 -12.14 -15.97 -15.95
C PRO A 287 -13.31 -16.96 -16.01
N TRP A 288 -14.27 -16.75 -16.92
CA TRP A 288 -15.49 -17.56 -17.01
C TRP A 288 -15.21 -18.95 -17.56
N SER A 289 -14.34 -19.08 -18.55
CA SER A 289 -13.95 -20.38 -19.14
C SER A 289 -13.16 -21.27 -18.16
N VAL A 290 -12.59 -20.68 -17.10
CA VAL A 290 -11.80 -21.37 -16.08
C VAL A 290 -12.29 -21.10 -14.65
N ILE A 291 -13.61 -20.85 -14.53
CA ILE A 291 -14.24 -20.42 -13.26
C ILE A 291 -14.09 -21.47 -12.16
N ASP A 292 -14.13 -22.76 -12.51
CA ASP A 292 -13.99 -23.86 -11.54
C ASP A 292 -12.54 -24.09 -11.07
N LYS A 293 -11.59 -23.31 -11.58
CA LYS A 293 -10.14 -23.43 -11.31
C LYS A 293 -9.53 -22.06 -11.01
N GLN A 294 -8.68 -21.59 -11.93
CA GLN A 294 -7.86 -20.36 -11.74
C GLN A 294 -8.68 -19.07 -11.84
N GLY A 295 -9.85 -19.11 -12.52
CA GLY A 295 -10.74 -17.96 -12.66
C GLY A 295 -11.62 -17.70 -11.44
N TYR A 296 -11.76 -18.69 -10.53
CA TYR A 296 -12.68 -18.63 -9.40
C TYR A 296 -12.49 -17.37 -8.54
N GLN A 297 -11.26 -17.06 -8.16
CA GLN A 297 -10.95 -15.90 -7.30
C GLN A 297 -11.37 -14.58 -7.95
N ILE A 298 -11.04 -14.38 -9.23
CA ILE A 298 -11.39 -13.18 -9.98
C ILE A 298 -12.90 -13.11 -10.19
N ALA A 299 -13.56 -14.21 -10.52
CA ALA A 299 -15.00 -14.25 -10.70
C ALA A 299 -15.74 -13.87 -9.40
N GLN A 300 -15.36 -14.45 -8.26
CA GLN A 300 -15.94 -14.09 -6.96
C GLN A 300 -15.71 -12.62 -6.60
N ALA A 301 -14.51 -12.09 -6.86
CA ALA A 301 -14.21 -10.68 -6.66
C ALA A 301 -15.10 -9.75 -7.51
N LEU A 302 -15.33 -10.11 -8.79
CA LEU A 302 -16.22 -9.36 -9.69
C LEU A 302 -17.68 -9.44 -9.25
N PHE A 303 -18.16 -10.61 -8.81
CA PHE A 303 -19.50 -10.76 -8.24
C PHE A 303 -19.70 -9.90 -7.00
N ALA A 304 -18.74 -9.91 -6.09
CA ALA A 304 -18.76 -9.09 -4.87
C ALA A 304 -18.83 -7.59 -5.20
N MET A 305 -17.97 -7.10 -6.09
CA MET A 305 -18.00 -5.70 -6.53
C MET A 305 -19.31 -5.32 -7.23
N SER A 306 -19.86 -6.20 -8.05
CA SER A 306 -21.14 -5.98 -8.73
C SER A 306 -22.29 -5.90 -7.73
N ARG A 307 -22.33 -6.78 -6.72
CA ARG A 307 -23.34 -6.74 -5.65
C ARG A 307 -23.28 -5.48 -4.82
N GLY A 308 -22.07 -4.92 -4.60
CA GLY A 308 -21.86 -3.72 -3.82
C GLY A 308 -22.50 -2.47 -4.42
N GLY A 309 -22.53 -2.35 -5.74
CA GLY A 309 -23.05 -1.14 -6.42
C GLY A 309 -22.37 0.14 -5.94
N LEU A 310 -23.08 1.29 -5.99
CA LEU A 310 -22.49 2.58 -5.66
C LEU A 310 -22.23 2.77 -4.14
N PHE A 311 -23.16 2.34 -3.27
CA PHE A 311 -23.12 2.62 -1.83
C PHE A 311 -22.87 1.38 -0.97
N GLY A 312 -22.54 0.24 -1.55
CA GLY A 312 -22.33 -1.01 -0.84
C GLY A 312 -23.62 -1.68 -0.36
N LEU A 313 -23.51 -2.92 0.06
CA LEU A 313 -24.61 -3.63 0.72
C LEU A 313 -24.80 -3.14 2.18
N GLY A 314 -23.77 -2.52 2.75
CA GLY A 314 -23.64 -2.15 4.15
C GLY A 314 -22.82 -3.16 4.94
N ILE A 315 -22.07 -2.68 5.93
CA ILE A 315 -21.15 -3.49 6.75
C ILE A 315 -21.89 -4.70 7.32
N GLY A 316 -21.34 -5.90 7.06
CA GLY A 316 -21.88 -7.18 7.52
C GLY A 316 -23.10 -7.68 6.74
N LYS A 317 -23.47 -7.10 5.60
CA LYS A 317 -24.54 -7.61 4.73
C LYS A 317 -24.00 -8.37 3.50
N GLY A 318 -22.75 -8.15 3.17
CA GLY A 318 -22.06 -8.90 2.13
C GLY A 318 -21.57 -10.27 2.60
N THR A 319 -21.03 -11.03 1.67
CA THR A 319 -20.36 -12.32 1.91
C THR A 319 -18.93 -12.29 1.35
N PRO A 320 -18.09 -11.28 1.73
CA PRO A 320 -16.76 -11.14 1.18
C PRO A 320 -15.85 -12.35 1.51
N GLN A 321 -16.17 -13.12 2.55
CA GLN A 321 -15.48 -14.37 2.91
C GLN A 321 -15.56 -15.45 1.81
N ASP A 322 -16.48 -15.34 0.85
CA ASP A 322 -16.59 -16.26 -0.30
C ASP A 322 -15.46 -16.02 -1.31
N ILE A 323 -14.76 -14.89 -1.23
CA ILE A 323 -13.62 -14.55 -2.08
C ILE A 323 -12.37 -15.17 -1.46
N PRO A 324 -11.67 -16.10 -2.13
CA PRO A 324 -10.40 -16.63 -1.64
C PRO A 324 -9.35 -15.49 -1.53
N TYR A 325 -8.58 -15.49 -0.44
CA TYR A 325 -7.56 -14.46 -0.14
C TYR A 325 -8.11 -13.03 -0.07
N VAL A 326 -9.35 -12.87 0.36
CA VAL A 326 -10.02 -11.56 0.49
C VAL A 326 -9.26 -10.60 1.41
N GLU A 327 -8.57 -11.10 2.41
CA GLU A 327 -7.85 -10.31 3.42
C GLU A 327 -6.52 -9.75 2.90
N THR A 328 -6.07 -10.17 1.73
CA THR A 328 -4.80 -9.79 1.12
C THR A 328 -5.01 -9.20 -0.27
N ASP A 329 -5.11 -10.03 -1.29
CA ASP A 329 -5.12 -9.65 -2.69
C ASP A 329 -6.44 -9.02 -3.15
N PHE A 330 -7.54 -9.39 -2.50
CA PHE A 330 -8.89 -8.98 -2.90
C PHE A 330 -9.61 -8.12 -1.83
N ILE A 331 -8.88 -7.52 -0.90
CA ILE A 331 -9.49 -6.66 0.14
C ILE A 331 -10.27 -5.49 -0.48
N PHE A 332 -9.84 -4.97 -1.61
CA PHE A 332 -10.54 -3.90 -2.33
C PHE A 332 -11.92 -4.35 -2.85
N SER A 333 -12.08 -5.63 -3.22
CA SER A 333 -13.38 -6.18 -3.61
C SER A 333 -14.34 -6.27 -2.43
N ALA A 334 -13.84 -6.64 -1.24
CA ALA A 334 -14.62 -6.61 0.00
C ALA A 334 -15.04 -5.19 0.39
N VAL A 335 -14.13 -4.22 0.21
CA VAL A 335 -14.43 -2.78 0.39
C VAL A 335 -15.61 -2.37 -0.49
N ILE A 336 -15.60 -2.69 -1.78
CA ILE A 336 -16.68 -2.31 -2.70
C ILE A 336 -17.97 -3.05 -2.37
N GLU A 337 -17.92 -4.32 -2.02
CA GLU A 337 -19.12 -5.10 -1.68
C GLU A 337 -19.87 -4.51 -0.50
N GLU A 338 -19.18 -4.20 0.60
CA GLU A 338 -19.84 -3.72 1.82
C GLU A 338 -19.99 -2.20 1.90
N LEU A 339 -18.99 -1.43 1.42
CA LEU A 339 -18.96 0.04 1.54
C LEU A 339 -19.25 0.77 0.23
N GLY A 340 -19.27 0.05 -0.90
CA GLY A 340 -19.65 0.57 -2.20
C GLY A 340 -18.51 1.13 -3.05
N LEU A 341 -18.79 1.29 -4.34
CA LEU A 341 -17.86 1.81 -5.32
C LEU A 341 -17.39 3.24 -4.97
N LEU A 342 -18.31 4.08 -4.46
CA LEU A 342 -17.95 5.45 -4.06
C LEU A 342 -16.91 5.44 -2.94
N PHE A 343 -17.04 4.57 -1.95
CA PHE A 343 -16.03 4.47 -0.91
C PHE A 343 -14.69 3.94 -1.48
N GLY A 344 -14.74 2.93 -2.36
CA GLY A 344 -13.55 2.43 -3.06
C GLY A 344 -12.83 3.52 -3.86
N ILE A 345 -13.55 4.34 -4.63
CA ILE A 345 -12.99 5.50 -5.35
C ILE A 345 -12.40 6.51 -4.35
N GLY A 346 -13.07 6.77 -3.23
CA GLY A 346 -12.57 7.63 -2.16
C GLY A 346 -11.23 7.15 -1.58
N ILE A 347 -11.06 5.84 -1.38
CA ILE A 347 -9.77 5.22 -0.98
C ILE A 347 -8.68 5.49 -2.03
N LEU A 348 -8.98 5.28 -3.33
CA LEU A 348 -8.02 5.55 -4.40
C LEU A 348 -7.65 7.03 -4.49
N LEU A 349 -8.61 7.92 -4.33
CA LEU A 349 -8.36 9.37 -4.28
C LEU A 349 -7.51 9.74 -3.05
N THR A 350 -7.76 9.12 -1.90
CA THR A 350 -6.94 9.31 -0.68
C THR A 350 -5.49 8.88 -0.93
N ALA A 351 -5.30 7.74 -1.59
CA ALA A 351 -3.98 7.25 -1.98
C ALA A 351 -3.29 8.19 -2.99
N ALA A 352 -4.01 8.67 -3.99
CA ALA A 352 -3.49 9.61 -4.99
C ALA A 352 -3.10 10.96 -4.37
N VAL A 353 -3.92 11.49 -3.44
CA VAL A 353 -3.58 12.72 -2.72
C VAL A 353 -2.36 12.52 -1.83
N LEU A 354 -2.24 11.38 -1.15
CA LEU A 354 -1.05 11.05 -0.37
C LEU A 354 0.22 11.05 -1.26
N PHE A 355 0.16 10.45 -2.44
CA PHE A 355 1.24 10.48 -3.40
C PHE A 355 1.62 11.92 -3.80
N VAL A 356 0.64 12.75 -4.16
CA VAL A 356 0.86 14.16 -4.52
C VAL A 356 1.50 14.94 -3.37
N LEU A 357 1.06 14.71 -2.13
CA LEU A 357 1.64 15.33 -0.94
C LEU A 357 3.11 14.91 -0.75
N MET A 358 3.44 13.63 -0.94
CA MET A 358 4.83 13.15 -0.84
C MET A 358 5.70 13.79 -1.93
N ILE A 359 5.24 13.88 -3.18
CA ILE A 359 5.98 14.53 -4.27
C ILE A 359 6.20 16.03 -3.99
N ARG A 360 5.19 16.73 -3.45
CA ARG A 360 5.34 18.14 -3.03
C ARG A 360 6.38 18.30 -1.93
N LEU A 361 6.37 17.43 -0.93
CA LEU A 361 7.39 17.43 0.13
C LEU A 361 8.78 17.19 -0.44
N ALA A 362 8.92 16.23 -1.36
CA ALA A 362 10.19 15.95 -2.03
C ALA A 362 10.73 17.18 -2.79
N GLY A 363 9.86 17.94 -3.47
CA GLY A 363 10.22 19.16 -4.19
C GLY A 363 10.79 20.27 -3.30
N GLY A 364 10.47 20.28 -2.01
CA GLY A 364 11.02 21.22 -1.02
C GLY A 364 12.36 20.80 -0.42
N LEU A 365 12.86 19.59 -0.72
CA LEU A 365 14.10 19.07 -0.14
C LEU A 365 15.31 19.42 -1.03
N ALA A 366 16.28 20.11 -0.44
CA ALA A 366 17.54 20.47 -1.12
C ALA A 366 18.47 19.25 -1.27
N ASP A 367 18.46 18.35 -0.29
CA ASP A 367 19.31 17.16 -0.27
C ASP A 367 18.78 16.09 -1.24
N GLY A 368 19.64 15.66 -2.16
CA GLY A 368 19.30 14.69 -3.22
C GLY A 368 18.93 13.31 -2.68
N PHE A 369 19.59 12.85 -1.62
CA PHE A 369 19.29 11.54 -1.01
C PHE A 369 17.88 11.52 -0.41
N TYR A 370 17.54 12.47 0.45
CA TYR A 370 16.23 12.53 1.08
C TYR A 370 15.12 12.80 0.05
N ARG A 371 15.38 13.63 -0.96
CA ARG A 371 14.46 13.86 -2.06
C ARG A 371 14.14 12.55 -2.81
N ASN A 372 15.19 11.82 -3.23
CA ASN A 372 15.04 10.56 -3.94
C ASN A 372 14.40 9.47 -3.06
N LEU A 373 14.67 9.47 -1.76
CA LEU A 373 14.06 8.57 -0.79
C LEU A 373 12.53 8.77 -0.73
N VAL A 374 12.08 10.02 -0.59
CA VAL A 374 10.63 10.33 -0.55
C VAL A 374 9.96 10.01 -1.88
N VAL A 375 10.59 10.38 -3.02
CA VAL A 375 10.07 10.07 -4.36
C VAL A 375 10.00 8.56 -4.58
N GLY A 376 11.05 7.81 -4.21
CA GLY A 376 11.09 6.36 -4.34
C GLY A 376 9.98 5.66 -3.55
N PHE A 377 9.75 6.08 -2.29
CA PHE A 377 8.63 5.56 -1.50
C PHE A 377 7.27 5.97 -2.04
N ALA A 378 7.13 7.18 -2.58
CA ALA A 378 5.88 7.62 -3.20
C ALA A 378 5.54 6.77 -4.43
N ILE A 379 6.52 6.49 -5.30
CA ILE A 379 6.36 5.63 -6.48
C ILE A 379 6.02 4.19 -6.05
N LEU A 380 6.78 3.64 -5.10
CA LEU A 380 6.55 2.30 -4.55
C LEU A 380 5.10 2.17 -4.05
N TYR A 381 4.66 3.10 -3.22
CA TYR A 381 3.31 3.12 -2.66
C TYR A 381 2.22 3.19 -3.74
N LEU A 382 2.34 4.15 -4.67
CA LEU A 382 1.34 4.33 -5.72
C LEU A 382 1.28 3.13 -6.65
N PHE A 383 2.44 2.60 -7.04
CA PHE A 383 2.50 1.48 -7.97
C PHE A 383 2.01 0.18 -7.33
N GLN A 384 2.31 -0.05 -6.06
CA GLN A 384 1.77 -1.18 -5.31
C GLN A 384 0.24 -1.08 -5.19
N THR A 385 -0.30 0.10 -4.88
CA THR A 385 -1.75 0.35 -4.88
C THR A 385 -2.38 0.06 -6.24
N PHE A 386 -1.77 0.54 -7.32
CA PHE A 386 -2.24 0.29 -8.69
C PHE A 386 -2.26 -1.21 -9.03
N LEU A 387 -1.22 -1.94 -8.70
CA LEU A 387 -1.15 -3.39 -8.99
C LEU A 387 -2.20 -4.18 -8.22
N THR A 388 -2.42 -3.87 -6.96
CA THR A 388 -3.41 -4.59 -6.13
C THR A 388 -4.83 -4.33 -6.61
N VAL A 389 -5.17 -3.06 -6.78
CA VAL A 389 -6.52 -2.68 -7.23
C VAL A 389 -6.77 -3.10 -8.67
N GLY A 390 -5.78 -2.91 -9.54
CA GLY A 390 -5.87 -3.31 -10.93
C GLY A 390 -6.01 -4.83 -11.11
N GLY A 391 -5.28 -5.61 -10.30
CA GLY A 391 -5.39 -7.07 -10.28
C GLY A 391 -6.75 -7.56 -9.77
N GLY A 392 -7.21 -7.01 -8.63
CA GLY A 392 -8.49 -7.38 -8.03
C GLY A 392 -9.71 -6.96 -8.86
N SER A 393 -9.60 -5.85 -9.63
CA SER A 393 -10.67 -5.35 -10.52
C SER A 393 -10.62 -5.91 -11.96
N LYS A 394 -9.73 -6.85 -12.24
CA LYS A 394 -9.51 -7.39 -13.61
C LYS A 394 -9.03 -6.34 -14.62
N PHE A 395 -8.47 -5.23 -14.18
CA PHE A 395 -7.86 -4.24 -15.09
C PHE A 395 -6.52 -4.73 -15.65
N ILE A 396 -5.73 -5.42 -14.81
CA ILE A 396 -4.47 -6.10 -15.16
C ILE A 396 -4.49 -7.55 -14.64
N PRO A 397 -3.59 -8.42 -15.10
CA PRO A 397 -3.43 -9.75 -14.51
C PRO A 397 -3.08 -9.67 -13.02
N LEU A 398 -3.64 -10.57 -12.20
CA LEU A 398 -3.39 -10.61 -10.75
C LEU A 398 -1.90 -10.82 -10.46
N THR A 399 -1.33 -9.97 -9.61
CA THR A 399 0.10 -10.00 -9.27
C THR A 399 0.39 -10.64 -7.91
N GLY A 400 -0.60 -10.77 -7.02
CA GLY A 400 -0.42 -11.31 -5.66
C GLY A 400 0.29 -10.32 -4.73
N VAL A 401 0.00 -9.05 -4.87
CA VAL A 401 0.55 -7.97 -4.03
C VAL A 401 -0.56 -7.38 -3.18
N THR A 402 -0.28 -7.13 -1.91
CA THR A 402 -1.24 -6.59 -0.94
C THR A 402 -1.42 -5.07 -1.09
N LEU A 403 -2.60 -4.56 -0.74
CA LEU A 403 -2.89 -3.13 -0.75
C LEU A 403 -2.16 -2.44 0.42
N PRO A 404 -1.27 -1.48 0.16
CA PRO A 404 -0.52 -0.85 1.23
C PRO A 404 -1.41 0.05 2.09
N LEU A 405 -1.25 -0.03 3.41
CA LEU A 405 -1.98 0.71 4.43
C LEU A 405 -3.50 0.36 4.57
N VAL A 406 -4.01 -0.58 3.81
CA VAL A 406 -5.44 -1.00 3.86
C VAL A 406 -5.58 -2.46 4.23
#